data_40e2b8d9e7967d38087bcc7543e04872
#
_entry.id   40e2b8d9e7967d38087bcc7543e04872
#
_cell.length_a   1.000
_cell.length_b   1.000
_cell.length_c   1.000
_cell.angle_alpha   90.00
_cell.angle_beta   90.00
_cell.angle_gamma   90.00
#
_symmetry.space_group_name_H-M   'P 1'
#
loop_
_entity.id
_entity.type
_entity.pdbx_description
1 polymer ?
#
loop_
_entity_poly.entity_id
_entity_poly.type
_entity_poly.pdbx_seq_one_letter_code
_entity_poly.pdbx_strand_id
1 'polypeptide(L)'
;AQFSEDLQSYFMEIGMNTIVSIYQIQKVILKESNEFTAICQIAYFLNINPTELLESEVAEEIVMQERKSHYIKNHAIADWEKFDIENVVRFEEFCKGVYDGSGNDSGRPERVSEKMIYKFLGITSYGFKNMPRCMAVYERYAESYEESWARKIVWAYNKLKKENTTIYWSYLRKLSGVKKESYQKTIPFLERYTDRETYTDILKIG
;
A
#
# COMPACT_ATOMS: atom_id res chain seq x y z
N ALA A 1 -25.39 -27.38 11.45
CA ALA A 1 -25.44 -27.23 9.97
C ALA A 1 -25.80 -25.78 9.61
N GLN A 2 -26.92 -25.23 10.12
CA GLN A 2 -27.37 -23.87 9.79
C GLN A 2 -26.33 -22.82 10.17
N PHE A 3 -25.78 -22.85 11.38
CA PHE A 3 -24.76 -21.95 11.85
C PHE A 3 -23.52 -21.89 10.96
N SER A 4 -23.07 -23.06 10.44
CA SER A 4 -21.93 -23.14 9.52
C SER A 4 -22.24 -22.49 8.16
N GLU A 5 -23.47 -22.61 7.67
CA GLU A 5 -23.91 -21.99 6.41
C GLU A 5 -24.07 -20.47 6.56
N ASP A 6 -24.63 -20.02 7.68
CA ASP A 6 -24.79 -18.58 7.98
C ASP A 6 -23.41 -17.90 8.14
N LEU A 7 -22.46 -18.57 8.80
CA LEU A 7 -21.11 -18.07 8.96
C LEU A 7 -20.35 -18.04 7.62
N GLN A 8 -20.53 -19.05 6.75
CA GLN A 8 -19.98 -19.02 5.41
C GLN A 8 -20.52 -17.88 4.58
N SER A 9 -21.84 -17.68 4.61
CA SER A 9 -22.50 -16.58 3.92
C SER A 9 -21.97 -15.23 4.41
N TYR A 10 -21.79 -15.05 5.72
CA TYR A 10 -21.21 -13.87 6.32
C TYR A 10 -19.75 -13.63 5.83
N PHE A 11 -18.89 -14.64 5.84
CA PHE A 11 -17.53 -14.50 5.39
C PHE A 11 -17.42 -14.22 3.88
N MET A 12 -18.28 -14.81 3.07
CA MET A 12 -18.39 -14.47 1.65
C MET A 12 -18.82 -13.02 1.46
N GLU A 13 -19.75 -12.57 2.25
CA GLU A 13 -20.28 -11.22 2.20
C GLU A 13 -19.22 -10.15 2.53
N ILE A 14 -18.37 -10.40 3.52
CA ILE A 14 -17.26 -9.49 3.87
C ILE A 14 -16.01 -9.67 3.03
N GLY A 15 -16.03 -10.55 2.00
CA GLY A 15 -14.90 -10.79 1.10
C GLY A 15 -13.77 -11.63 1.69
N MET A 16 -13.99 -12.30 2.81
CA MET A 16 -12.96 -13.10 3.50
C MET A 16 -12.54 -14.34 2.72
N ASN A 17 -13.39 -14.83 1.83
CA ASN A 17 -13.09 -15.93 0.92
C ASN A 17 -11.90 -15.66 -0.02
N THR A 18 -11.48 -14.40 -0.17
CA THR A 18 -10.29 -14.02 -0.93
C THR A 18 -9.00 -14.11 -0.11
N ILE A 19 -9.10 -14.13 1.21
CA ILE A 19 -7.96 -14.17 2.14
C ILE A 19 -7.77 -15.57 2.69
N VAL A 20 -8.87 -16.19 3.14
CA VAL A 20 -8.90 -17.55 3.69
C VAL A 20 -9.97 -18.34 2.95
N SER A 21 -9.63 -19.53 2.48
CA SER A 21 -10.62 -20.35 1.76
C SER A 21 -11.75 -20.78 2.69
N ILE A 22 -12.95 -20.96 2.13
CA ILE A 22 -14.13 -21.46 2.86
C ILE A 22 -13.80 -22.77 3.61
N TYR A 23 -12.99 -23.63 2.98
CA TYR A 23 -12.55 -24.87 3.57
C TYR A 23 -11.69 -24.67 4.84
N GLN A 24 -10.79 -23.69 4.84
CA GLN A 24 -9.98 -23.34 6.01
C GLN A 24 -10.84 -22.74 7.11
N ILE A 25 -11.79 -21.89 6.76
CA ILE A 25 -12.76 -21.31 7.71
C ILE A 25 -13.53 -22.43 8.41
N GLN A 26 -14.07 -23.37 7.64
CA GLN A 26 -14.78 -24.52 8.19
C GLN A 26 -13.92 -25.34 9.14
N LYS A 27 -12.67 -25.65 8.76
CA LYS A 27 -11.75 -26.42 9.59
C LYS A 27 -11.42 -25.72 10.92
N VAL A 28 -11.23 -24.40 10.91
CA VAL A 28 -10.98 -23.65 12.15
C VAL A 28 -12.20 -23.66 13.05
N ILE A 29 -13.40 -23.47 12.51
CA ILE A 29 -14.65 -23.48 13.28
C ILE A 29 -14.93 -24.86 13.88
N LEU A 30 -14.67 -25.92 13.12
CA LEU A 30 -14.82 -27.30 13.59
C LEU A 30 -13.68 -27.77 14.49
N LYS A 31 -12.71 -26.89 14.79
CA LYS A 31 -11.48 -27.21 15.58
C LYS A 31 -10.63 -28.33 14.95
N GLU A 32 -10.74 -28.50 13.62
CA GLU A 32 -9.99 -29.52 12.86
C GLU A 32 -8.67 -28.97 12.31
N SER A 33 -8.42 -27.67 12.43
CA SER A 33 -7.20 -27.01 11.96
C SER A 33 -6.58 -26.14 13.04
N ASN A 34 -5.29 -26.32 13.22
CA ASN A 34 -4.42 -25.49 14.08
C ASN A 34 -3.60 -24.48 13.24
N GLU A 35 -4.04 -24.16 12.04
CA GLU A 35 -3.33 -23.21 11.18
C GLU A 35 -3.42 -21.81 11.77
N PHE A 36 -2.35 -21.39 12.44
CA PHE A 36 -2.27 -20.15 13.21
C PHE A 36 -2.63 -18.90 12.38
N THR A 37 -2.19 -18.86 11.12
CA THR A 37 -2.50 -17.73 10.22
C THR A 37 -4.00 -17.61 9.96
N ALA A 38 -4.68 -18.74 9.70
CA ALA A 38 -6.12 -18.74 9.46
C ALA A 38 -6.90 -18.35 10.73
N ILE A 39 -6.47 -18.89 11.88
CA ILE A 39 -7.06 -18.55 13.20
C ILE A 39 -6.94 -17.04 13.48
N CYS A 40 -5.75 -16.46 13.29
CA CYS A 40 -5.53 -15.04 13.52
C CYS A 40 -6.33 -14.16 12.53
N GLN A 41 -6.44 -14.54 11.27
CA GLN A 41 -7.23 -13.81 10.29
C GLN A 41 -8.73 -13.84 10.64
N ILE A 42 -9.25 -15.00 10.99
CA ILE A 42 -10.66 -15.15 11.40
C ILE A 42 -10.91 -14.34 12.68
N ALA A 43 -10.06 -14.48 13.70
CA ALA A 43 -10.18 -13.74 14.94
C ALA A 43 -10.13 -12.22 14.71
N TYR A 44 -9.23 -11.75 13.85
CA TYR A 44 -9.15 -10.34 13.46
C TYR A 44 -10.45 -9.82 12.83
N PHE A 45 -10.98 -10.58 11.86
CA PHE A 45 -12.26 -10.21 11.25
C PHE A 45 -13.44 -10.27 12.22
N LEU A 46 -13.39 -11.21 13.13
CA LEU A 46 -14.38 -11.37 14.19
C LEU A 46 -14.16 -10.39 15.37
N ASN A 47 -13.09 -9.62 15.37
CA ASN A 47 -12.69 -8.70 16.44
C ASN A 47 -12.69 -9.36 17.83
N ILE A 48 -12.25 -10.60 17.91
CA ILE A 48 -12.09 -11.37 19.12
C ILE A 48 -10.64 -11.79 19.29
N ASN A 49 -10.26 -12.19 20.51
CA ASN A 49 -8.94 -12.75 20.74
C ASN A 49 -8.82 -14.12 20.05
N PRO A 50 -7.72 -14.44 19.35
CA PRO A 50 -7.47 -15.78 18.80
C PRO A 50 -7.66 -16.92 19.83
N THR A 51 -7.32 -16.69 21.08
CA THR A 51 -7.50 -17.65 22.18
C THR A 51 -9.00 -17.90 22.42
N GLU A 52 -9.81 -16.86 22.42
CA GLU A 52 -11.28 -16.98 22.58
C GLU A 52 -11.89 -17.77 21.43
N LEU A 53 -11.38 -17.61 20.20
CA LEU A 53 -11.84 -18.40 19.06
C LEU A 53 -11.54 -19.89 19.23
N LEU A 54 -10.43 -20.24 19.90
CA LEU A 54 -10.01 -21.62 20.13
C LEU A 54 -10.72 -22.27 21.34
N GLU A 55 -10.99 -21.50 22.37
CA GLU A 55 -11.51 -21.99 23.66
C GLU A 55 -13.02 -21.96 23.74
N SER A 56 -13.66 -20.97 23.12
CA SER A 56 -15.11 -20.84 23.17
C SER A 56 -15.83 -21.78 22.20
N GLU A 57 -16.98 -22.27 22.59
CA GLU A 57 -18.02 -22.58 21.61
C GLU A 57 -18.38 -21.25 20.96
N VAL A 58 -18.06 -21.08 19.67
CA VAL A 58 -18.32 -19.84 18.95
C VAL A 58 -19.83 -19.59 19.02
N ALA A 59 -20.25 -18.75 19.95
CA ALA A 59 -21.64 -18.44 20.12
C ALA A 59 -22.13 -17.62 18.93
N GLU A 60 -23.35 -17.86 18.48
CA GLU A 60 -23.99 -17.10 17.38
C GLU A 60 -23.91 -15.59 17.61
N GLU A 61 -23.97 -15.15 18.88
CA GLU A 61 -23.83 -13.77 19.29
C GLU A 61 -22.52 -13.12 18.90
N ILE A 62 -21.39 -13.88 18.85
CA ILE A 62 -20.06 -13.36 18.44
C ILE A 62 -20.07 -13.04 16.95
N VAL A 63 -20.80 -13.80 16.15
CA VAL A 63 -20.90 -13.63 14.70
C VAL A 63 -21.75 -12.43 14.32
N MET A 64 -22.73 -12.10 15.15
CA MET A 64 -23.71 -11.04 14.89
C MET A 64 -23.30 -9.65 15.42
N GLN A 65 -22.15 -9.53 16.09
CA GLN A 65 -21.66 -8.21 16.51
C GLN A 65 -21.35 -7.34 15.30
N GLU A 66 -21.83 -6.10 15.28
CA GLU A 66 -21.50 -5.11 14.26
C GLU A 66 -19.99 -4.94 14.12
N ARG A 67 -19.50 -5.12 12.91
CA ARG A 67 -18.08 -5.07 12.61
C ARG A 67 -17.76 -3.98 11.63
N LYS A 68 -16.73 -3.25 11.93
CA LYS A 68 -16.16 -2.28 11.00
C LYS A 68 -15.45 -3.06 9.89
N SER A 69 -16.11 -3.22 8.75
CA SER A 69 -15.46 -3.68 7.55
C SER A 69 -14.34 -2.71 7.15
N HIS A 70 -13.10 -3.18 7.14
CA HIS A 70 -11.97 -2.38 6.63
C HIS A 70 -11.88 -2.38 5.10
N TYR A 71 -12.75 -3.15 4.44
CA TYR A 71 -12.81 -3.21 2.99
C TYR A 71 -14.08 -2.50 2.51
N ILE A 72 -13.86 -1.41 1.76
CA ILE A 72 -14.93 -0.84 0.96
C ILE A 72 -15.24 -1.85 -0.13
N LYS A 73 -16.42 -2.47 -0.08
CA LYS A 73 -16.87 -3.34 -1.16
C LYS A 73 -16.94 -2.49 -2.43
N ASN A 74 -16.25 -2.90 -3.49
CA ASN A 74 -16.40 -2.21 -4.80
C ASN A 74 -17.85 -2.15 -5.26
N HIS A 75 -18.70 -3.06 -4.81
CA HIS A 75 -20.16 -3.06 -5.03
C HIS A 75 -20.90 -1.90 -4.33
N ALA A 76 -20.26 -1.21 -3.38
CA ALA A 76 -20.86 -0.05 -2.72
C ALA A 76 -20.71 1.25 -3.53
N ILE A 77 -19.85 1.25 -4.57
CA ILE A 77 -19.69 2.40 -5.46
C ILE A 77 -20.68 2.24 -6.61
N ALA A 78 -21.88 2.78 -6.43
CA ALA A 78 -22.93 2.73 -7.44
C ALA A 78 -22.66 3.68 -8.62
N ASP A 79 -21.94 4.78 -8.37
CA ASP A 79 -21.64 5.82 -9.36
C ASP A 79 -20.12 6.11 -9.35
N TRP A 80 -19.42 5.50 -10.29
CA TRP A 80 -17.98 5.66 -10.46
C TRP A 80 -17.58 7.04 -10.96
N GLU A 81 -18.41 7.69 -11.77
CA GLU A 81 -18.12 9.03 -12.26
C GLU A 81 -18.15 10.05 -11.12
N LYS A 82 -19.17 9.99 -10.28
CA LYS A 82 -19.28 10.82 -9.08
C LYS A 82 -18.10 10.57 -8.13
N PHE A 83 -17.78 9.30 -7.88
CA PHE A 83 -16.67 8.92 -7.01
C PHE A 83 -15.32 9.43 -7.53
N ASP A 84 -15.07 9.37 -8.85
CA ASP A 84 -13.87 9.91 -9.48
C ASP A 84 -13.76 11.42 -9.31
N ILE A 85 -14.86 12.15 -9.57
CA ILE A 85 -14.93 13.62 -9.40
C ILE A 85 -14.63 14.03 -7.95
N GLU A 86 -15.24 13.36 -6.99
CA GLU A 86 -15.11 13.67 -5.56
C GLU A 86 -13.71 13.39 -5.02
N ASN A 87 -12.99 12.44 -5.62
CA ASN A 87 -11.69 12.01 -5.11
C ASN A 87 -10.48 12.58 -5.86
N VAL A 88 -10.63 13.11 -7.08
CA VAL A 88 -9.50 13.50 -7.93
C VAL A 88 -8.56 14.52 -7.27
N VAL A 89 -9.09 15.53 -6.59
CA VAL A 89 -8.26 16.56 -5.93
C VAL A 89 -7.44 15.97 -4.80
N ARG A 90 -8.10 15.25 -3.88
CA ARG A 90 -7.44 14.57 -2.76
C ARG A 90 -6.42 13.52 -3.26
N PHE A 91 -6.73 12.87 -4.35
CA PHE A 91 -5.85 11.88 -4.97
C PHE A 91 -4.62 12.54 -5.59
N GLU A 92 -4.75 13.71 -6.19
CA GLU A 92 -3.61 14.48 -6.72
C GLU A 92 -2.67 14.93 -5.59
N GLU A 93 -3.23 15.46 -4.50
CA GLU A 93 -2.45 15.81 -3.30
C GLU A 93 -1.70 14.60 -2.73
N PHE A 94 -2.36 13.46 -2.66
CA PHE A 94 -1.73 12.21 -2.24
C PHE A 94 -0.58 11.81 -3.17
N CYS A 95 -0.80 11.76 -4.48
CA CYS A 95 0.24 11.40 -5.46
C CYS A 95 1.43 12.36 -5.39
N LYS A 96 1.17 13.66 -5.30
CA LYS A 96 2.19 14.69 -5.12
C LYS A 96 2.99 14.48 -3.83
N GLY A 97 2.29 14.31 -2.71
CA GLY A 97 2.94 14.10 -1.40
C GLY A 97 3.83 12.86 -1.36
N VAL A 98 3.42 11.77 -2.01
CA VAL A 98 4.25 10.57 -2.16
C VAL A 98 5.44 10.85 -3.08
N TYR A 99 5.19 11.51 -4.20
CA TYR A 99 6.20 11.79 -5.21
C TYR A 99 7.30 12.73 -4.71
N ASP A 100 6.97 13.84 -4.06
CA ASP A 100 7.94 14.83 -3.57
C ASP A 100 8.41 14.59 -2.14
N GLY A 101 7.78 13.65 -1.43
CA GLY A 101 8.10 13.30 -0.04
C GLY A 101 7.40 14.17 1.00
N SER A 102 6.62 15.17 0.60
CA SER A 102 5.89 16.04 1.54
C SER A 102 4.77 15.31 2.30
N GLY A 103 4.35 14.14 1.82
CA GLY A 103 3.34 13.31 2.45
C GLY A 103 3.84 12.39 3.57
N ASN A 104 5.13 12.49 3.97
CA ASN A 104 5.69 11.68 5.04
C ASN A 104 6.70 12.45 5.90
N ASP A 105 6.86 12.03 7.16
CA ASP A 105 7.71 12.70 8.15
C ASP A 105 9.20 12.73 7.78
N SER A 106 9.66 11.77 6.99
CA SER A 106 11.06 11.72 6.56
C SER A 106 11.40 12.73 5.46
N GLY A 107 10.39 13.27 4.78
CA GLY A 107 10.53 14.10 3.59
C GLY A 107 11.10 13.33 2.39
N ARG A 108 11.21 12.00 2.47
CA ARG A 108 11.80 11.17 1.43
C ARG A 108 10.80 10.92 0.32
N PRO A 109 11.15 11.23 -0.95
CA PRO A 109 10.27 10.91 -2.07
C PRO A 109 10.13 9.39 -2.26
N GLU A 110 8.91 8.97 -2.62
CA GLU A 110 8.61 7.56 -2.88
C GLU A 110 7.94 7.40 -4.24
N ARG A 111 8.07 6.23 -4.83
CA ARG A 111 7.40 5.91 -6.09
C ARG A 111 5.91 5.74 -5.85
N VAL A 112 5.10 6.46 -6.60
CA VAL A 112 3.64 6.24 -6.60
C VAL A 112 3.36 4.88 -7.23
N SER A 113 2.86 3.95 -6.45
CA SER A 113 2.57 2.59 -6.90
C SER A 113 1.08 2.30 -6.89
N GLU A 114 0.63 1.43 -7.80
CA GLU A 114 -0.78 1.02 -7.87
C GLU A 114 -1.30 0.48 -6.52
N LYS A 115 -0.48 -0.28 -5.80
CA LYS A 115 -0.85 -0.79 -4.48
C LYS A 115 -1.15 0.34 -3.48
N MET A 116 -0.40 1.43 -3.52
CA MET A 116 -0.66 2.60 -2.67
C MET A 116 -1.94 3.30 -3.08
N ILE A 117 -2.19 3.41 -4.39
CA ILE A 117 -3.42 4.01 -4.95
C ILE A 117 -4.65 3.24 -4.49
N TYR A 118 -4.64 1.92 -4.65
CA TYR A 118 -5.79 1.09 -4.27
C TYR A 118 -6.07 1.17 -2.78
N LYS A 119 -5.02 1.20 -1.96
CA LYS A 119 -5.15 1.38 -0.52
C LYS A 119 -5.70 2.76 -0.16
N PHE A 120 -5.22 3.82 -0.82
CA PHE A 120 -5.64 5.20 -0.54
C PHE A 120 -7.11 5.43 -0.91
N LEU A 121 -7.53 4.95 -2.09
CA LEU A 121 -8.90 5.10 -2.58
C LEU A 121 -9.87 4.05 -1.98
N GLY A 122 -9.33 3.01 -1.33
CA GLY A 122 -10.13 1.91 -0.80
C GLY A 122 -10.78 1.04 -1.88
N ILE A 123 -10.15 0.93 -3.06
CA ILE A 123 -10.69 0.22 -4.23
C ILE A 123 -9.75 -0.88 -4.71
N THR A 124 -10.22 -1.69 -5.65
CA THR A 124 -9.39 -2.68 -6.36
C THR A 124 -8.86 -2.11 -7.68
N SER A 125 -7.96 -2.86 -8.33
CA SER A 125 -7.46 -2.55 -9.68
C SER A 125 -8.58 -2.41 -10.72
N TYR A 126 -9.64 -3.21 -10.60
CA TYR A 126 -10.81 -3.11 -11.48
C TYR A 126 -11.56 -1.80 -11.28
N GLY A 127 -11.75 -1.37 -10.03
CA GLY A 127 -12.38 -0.11 -9.69
C GLY A 127 -11.64 1.11 -10.24
N PHE A 128 -10.31 1.09 -10.18
CA PHE A 128 -9.48 2.20 -10.65
C PHE A 128 -9.64 2.46 -12.16
N LYS A 129 -9.90 1.42 -12.96
CA LYS A 129 -10.16 1.57 -14.42
C LYS A 129 -11.41 2.40 -14.72
N ASN A 130 -12.32 2.53 -13.77
CA ASN A 130 -13.52 3.35 -13.91
C ASN A 130 -13.33 4.79 -13.45
N MET A 131 -12.09 5.23 -13.18
CA MET A 131 -11.74 6.54 -12.64
C MET A 131 -10.79 7.29 -13.58
N PRO A 132 -11.26 7.76 -14.75
CA PRO A 132 -10.39 8.35 -15.78
C PRO A 132 -9.66 9.61 -15.32
N ARG A 133 -10.24 10.42 -14.43
CA ARG A 133 -9.58 11.63 -13.91
C ARG A 133 -8.43 11.28 -12.97
N CYS A 134 -8.67 10.33 -12.05
CA CYS A 134 -7.61 9.81 -11.16
C CYS A 134 -6.52 9.07 -11.96
N MET A 135 -6.89 8.34 -13.02
CA MET A 135 -5.90 7.73 -13.91
C MET A 135 -5.00 8.78 -14.58
N ALA A 136 -5.56 9.87 -15.11
CA ALA A 136 -4.80 10.96 -15.69
C ALA A 136 -3.89 11.66 -14.67
N VAL A 137 -4.31 11.75 -13.41
CA VAL A 137 -3.44 12.20 -12.32
C VAL A 137 -2.29 11.22 -12.11
N TYR A 138 -2.59 9.92 -11.99
CA TYR A 138 -1.56 8.89 -11.78
C TYR A 138 -0.50 8.90 -12.89
N GLU A 139 -0.90 9.01 -14.15
CA GLU A 139 0.01 9.06 -15.30
C GLU A 139 1.04 10.19 -15.22
N ARG A 140 0.69 11.32 -14.60
CA ARG A 140 1.63 12.44 -14.38
C ARG A 140 2.72 12.13 -13.34
N TYR A 141 2.46 11.22 -12.42
CA TYR A 141 3.38 10.81 -11.36
C TYR A 141 3.94 9.40 -11.57
N ALA A 142 3.48 8.72 -12.63
CA ALA A 142 3.98 7.39 -12.97
C ALA A 142 5.43 7.48 -13.43
N GLU A 143 6.27 6.64 -12.84
CA GLU A 143 7.70 6.59 -13.14
C GLU A 143 8.21 5.15 -13.06
N SER A 144 9.30 4.86 -13.75
CA SER A 144 10.02 3.60 -13.62
C SER A 144 10.68 3.49 -12.23
N TYR A 145 11.17 2.31 -11.89
CA TYR A 145 11.96 2.15 -10.66
C TYR A 145 13.25 2.95 -10.73
N GLU A 146 13.89 2.99 -11.88
CA GLU A 146 15.14 3.68 -12.15
C GLU A 146 14.99 5.20 -11.99
N GLU A 147 13.91 5.76 -12.50
CA GLU A 147 13.57 7.18 -12.33
C GLU A 147 13.31 7.51 -10.85
N SER A 148 12.54 6.69 -10.16
CA SER A 148 12.29 6.86 -8.73
C SER A 148 13.59 6.80 -7.92
N TRP A 149 14.49 5.87 -8.23
CA TRP A 149 15.78 5.78 -7.57
C TRP A 149 16.67 7.00 -7.86
N ALA A 150 16.68 7.50 -9.09
CA ALA A 150 17.41 8.71 -9.45
C ALA A 150 16.92 9.91 -8.62
N ARG A 151 15.61 10.11 -8.53
CA ARG A 151 15.00 11.18 -7.73
C ARG A 151 15.34 11.05 -6.23
N LYS A 152 15.32 9.83 -5.68
CA LYS A 152 15.74 9.55 -4.29
C LYS A 152 17.20 9.87 -4.05
N ILE A 153 18.08 9.59 -4.98
CA ILE A 153 19.53 9.91 -4.90
C ILE A 153 19.72 11.42 -4.87
N VAL A 154 19.09 12.16 -5.79
CA VAL A 154 19.17 13.62 -5.85
C VAL A 154 18.63 14.25 -4.56
N TRP A 155 17.50 13.77 -4.07
CA TRP A 155 16.95 14.23 -2.79
C TRP A 155 17.92 13.99 -1.64
N ALA A 156 18.49 12.78 -1.53
CA ALA A 156 19.43 12.43 -0.48
C ALA A 156 20.70 13.29 -0.54
N TYR A 157 21.24 13.53 -1.75
CA TYR A 157 22.39 14.42 -1.98
C TYR A 157 22.08 15.84 -1.48
N ASN A 158 20.96 16.41 -1.92
CA ASN A 158 20.57 17.76 -1.54
C ASN A 158 20.34 17.90 -0.01
N LYS A 159 19.80 16.87 0.63
CA LYS A 159 19.61 16.83 2.08
C LYS A 159 20.96 16.83 2.80
N LEU A 160 21.90 15.99 2.42
CA LEU A 160 23.25 15.93 2.99
C LEU A 160 24.02 17.24 2.76
N LYS A 161 23.88 17.86 1.57
CA LYS A 161 24.49 19.15 1.25
C LYS A 161 23.96 20.28 2.16
N LYS A 162 22.65 20.29 2.43
CA LYS A 162 22.05 21.26 3.38
C LYS A 162 22.54 21.08 4.81
N GLU A 163 22.81 19.86 5.22
CA GLU A 163 23.32 19.53 6.55
C GLU A 163 24.84 19.76 6.67
N ASN A 164 25.50 20.30 5.66
CA ASN A 164 26.95 20.50 5.58
C ASN A 164 27.76 19.22 5.89
N THR A 165 27.19 18.07 5.57
CA THR A 165 27.80 16.76 5.82
C THR A 165 28.70 16.37 4.64
N THR A 166 29.88 15.84 4.93
CA THR A 166 30.72 15.26 3.86
C THR A 166 29.99 14.10 3.20
N ILE A 167 29.82 14.17 1.87
CA ILE A 167 28.96 13.25 1.15
C ILE A 167 29.79 12.06 0.63
N TYR A 168 29.56 10.90 1.21
CA TYR A 168 30.11 9.62 0.78
C TYR A 168 28.99 8.73 0.25
N TRP A 169 29.33 7.80 -0.61
CA TRP A 169 28.36 6.82 -1.14
C TRP A 169 27.57 6.07 -0.02
N SER A 170 28.25 5.73 1.06
CA SER A 170 27.62 5.03 2.19
C SER A 170 26.47 5.82 2.82
N TYR A 171 26.60 7.14 2.97
CA TYR A 171 25.56 8.00 3.48
C TYR A 171 24.44 8.22 2.46
N LEU A 172 24.83 8.45 1.21
CA LEU A 172 23.89 8.60 0.09
C LEU A 172 23.02 7.35 -0.06
N ARG A 173 23.63 6.17 -0.03
CA ARG A 173 22.93 4.89 -0.06
C ARG A 173 21.99 4.70 1.12
N LYS A 174 22.45 4.99 2.33
CA LYS A 174 21.64 4.84 3.55
C LYS A 174 20.41 5.73 3.51
N LEU A 175 20.56 6.96 3.07
CA LEU A 175 19.48 7.94 3.05
C LEU A 175 18.51 7.70 1.88
N SER A 176 19.01 7.47 0.67
CA SER A 176 18.18 7.19 -0.51
C SER A 176 17.55 5.80 -0.49
N GLY A 177 18.16 4.83 0.19
CA GLY A 177 17.77 3.42 0.15
C GLY A 177 18.11 2.71 -1.16
N VAL A 178 18.89 3.33 -2.05
CA VAL A 178 19.27 2.76 -3.35
C VAL A 178 20.53 1.91 -3.21
N LYS A 179 20.46 0.66 -3.68
CA LYS A 179 21.59 -0.26 -3.65
C LYS A 179 22.66 0.12 -4.72
N LYS A 180 23.90 -0.30 -4.51
CA LYS A 180 25.00 -0.01 -5.44
C LYS A 180 24.74 -0.60 -6.83
N GLU A 181 24.20 -1.79 -6.90
CA GLU A 181 23.88 -2.48 -8.17
C GLU A 181 22.78 -1.74 -8.96
N SER A 182 21.90 -1.02 -8.26
CA SER A 182 20.84 -0.24 -8.87
C SER A 182 21.31 1.14 -9.31
N TYR A 183 22.40 1.66 -8.73
CA TYR A 183 22.89 3.02 -9.00
C TYR A 183 23.21 3.25 -10.47
N GLN A 184 23.91 2.31 -11.12
CA GLN A 184 24.27 2.43 -12.53
C GLN A 184 23.04 2.62 -13.44
N LYS A 185 21.92 2.01 -13.08
CA LYS A 185 20.65 2.13 -13.81
C LYS A 185 19.97 3.49 -13.63
N THR A 186 20.36 4.24 -12.61
CA THR A 186 19.78 5.57 -12.33
C THR A 186 20.45 6.69 -13.12
N ILE A 187 21.68 6.48 -13.57
CA ILE A 187 22.51 7.53 -14.20
C ILE A 187 21.80 8.23 -15.37
N PRO A 188 21.14 7.51 -16.31
CA PRO A 188 20.46 8.16 -17.43
C PRO A 188 19.30 9.08 -17.03
N PHE A 189 18.82 8.94 -15.79
CA PHE A 189 17.67 9.69 -15.30
C PHE A 189 18.04 10.82 -14.33
N LEU A 190 19.28 10.86 -13.82
CA LEU A 190 19.71 11.85 -12.84
C LEU A 190 19.57 13.29 -13.37
N GLU A 191 19.92 13.53 -14.63
CA GLU A 191 19.84 14.86 -15.24
C GLU A 191 18.44 15.47 -15.25
N ARG A 192 17.39 14.63 -15.18
CA ARG A 192 15.99 15.11 -15.11
C ARG A 192 15.64 15.79 -13.79
N TYR A 193 16.38 15.48 -12.74
CA TYR A 193 16.06 15.85 -11.36
C TYR A 193 17.04 16.82 -10.73
N THR A 194 18.12 17.20 -11.45
CA THR A 194 19.15 18.06 -10.90
C THR A 194 19.86 18.88 -11.98
N ASP A 195 20.58 19.93 -11.54
CA ASP A 195 21.47 20.70 -12.40
C ASP A 195 22.76 19.94 -12.73
N ARG A 196 23.51 20.48 -13.70
CA ARG A 196 24.74 19.86 -14.21
C ARG A 196 25.85 19.73 -13.16
N GLU A 197 25.94 20.68 -12.25
CA GLU A 197 26.95 20.66 -11.18
C GLU A 197 26.67 19.50 -10.22
N THR A 198 25.45 19.47 -9.67
CA THR A 198 25.00 18.40 -8.77
C THR A 198 25.06 17.01 -9.46
N TYR A 199 24.69 16.92 -10.74
CA TYR A 199 24.84 15.69 -11.51
C TYR A 199 26.29 15.19 -11.52
N THR A 200 27.24 16.11 -11.83
CA THR A 200 28.66 15.78 -11.89
C THR A 200 29.19 15.34 -10.53
N ASP A 201 28.75 15.98 -9.46
CA ASP A 201 29.16 15.63 -8.11
C ASP A 201 28.62 14.25 -7.68
N ILE A 202 27.37 13.95 -7.98
CA ILE A 202 26.78 12.64 -7.70
C ILE A 202 27.54 11.54 -8.44
N LEU A 203 27.94 11.76 -9.69
CA LEU A 203 28.74 10.79 -10.47
C LEU A 203 30.11 10.50 -9.87
N LYS A 204 30.78 11.50 -9.25
CA LYS A 204 32.07 11.30 -8.59
C LYS A 204 31.98 10.47 -7.31
N ILE A 205 30.79 10.45 -6.68
CA ILE A 205 30.55 9.78 -5.40
C ILE A 205 30.15 8.30 -5.60
N GLY A 206 29.44 7.96 -6.67
CA GLY A 206 28.89 6.62 -6.97
C GLY A 206 29.81 5.77 -7.77
#